data_1428ea253dd3c757ad5fd3d4c46378b2
#
_entry.id   1428ea253dd3c757ad5fd3d4c46378b2
#
_cell.length_a   1.000
_cell.length_b   1.000
_cell.length_c   1.000
_cell.angle_alpha   90.00
_cell.angle_beta   90.00
_cell.angle_gamma   90.00
#
_symmetry.space_group_name_H-M   'P 1'
#
loop_
_entity.id
_entity.type
_entity.pdbx_description
1 polymer ?
#
loop_
_entity_poly.entity_id
_entity_poly.type
_entity_poly.pdbx_seq_one_letter_code
_entity_poly.pdbx_strand_id
1 'polypeptide(L)'
;MEPSHTTSNNDNILRTINIQKILFDKEQFIPLLSIADPSVNMIQSYLFKGELYILSSNGQAISAAVIISVGDKEFELKNLSTLYNQQKKGYGSILLTKILELYSNADKIWVGTGSPGINKEEFYQISFYKRFGFEYVYTIKDFFKNNYIEPIYEYNGLQCIDMVYLSYTPSHHNKKK
;
A
#
# COMPACT_ATOMS: atom_id res chain seq x y z
N MET A 1 25.33 -49.96 -21.88
CA MET A 1 25.41 -48.49 -21.79
C MET A 1 23.96 -48.00 -21.60
N GLU A 2 23.58 -47.74 -20.37
CA GLU A 2 22.29 -47.14 -20.07
C GLU A 2 22.41 -45.62 -19.99
N PRO A 3 21.44 -44.83 -20.52
CA PRO A 3 21.47 -43.42 -20.39
C PRO A 3 20.93 -42.99 -19.01
N SER A 4 21.76 -42.26 -18.28
CA SER A 4 21.41 -41.66 -17.01
C SER A 4 20.29 -40.62 -17.17
N HIS A 5 19.11 -40.88 -16.58
CA HIS A 5 18.06 -39.92 -16.40
C HIS A 5 18.50 -38.90 -15.32
N THR A 6 18.87 -37.68 -15.73
CA THR A 6 18.91 -36.54 -14.83
C THR A 6 17.50 -36.04 -14.60
N THR A 7 16.92 -36.40 -13.46
CA THR A 7 15.71 -35.77 -12.93
C THR A 7 16.05 -34.35 -12.51
N SER A 8 15.56 -33.37 -13.26
CA SER A 8 15.54 -31.97 -12.83
C SER A 8 14.58 -31.83 -11.67
N ASN A 9 15.12 -31.67 -10.46
CA ASN A 9 14.35 -31.29 -9.29
C ASN A 9 13.85 -29.85 -9.49
N ASN A 10 12.61 -29.70 -9.93
CA ASN A 10 11.84 -28.47 -9.79
C ASN A 10 11.46 -28.34 -8.31
N ASP A 11 12.35 -27.81 -7.50
CA ASP A 11 12.03 -27.32 -6.17
C ASP A 11 11.12 -26.11 -6.31
N ASN A 12 9.82 -26.36 -6.38
CA ASN A 12 8.76 -25.38 -6.15
C ASN A 12 8.84 -25.00 -4.66
N ILE A 13 9.77 -24.12 -4.32
CA ILE A 13 9.83 -23.53 -2.97
C ILE A 13 8.54 -22.74 -2.80
N LEU A 14 7.57 -23.34 -2.12
CA LEU A 14 6.35 -22.67 -1.69
C LEU A 14 6.78 -21.48 -0.84
N ARG A 15 6.67 -20.28 -1.41
CA ARG A 15 6.98 -19.05 -0.68
C ARG A 15 5.98 -18.90 0.45
N THR A 16 6.45 -19.02 1.68
CA THR A 16 5.61 -18.80 2.85
C THR A 16 5.36 -17.30 2.99
N ILE A 17 4.13 -16.88 2.68
CA ILE A 17 3.67 -15.51 2.90
C ILE A 17 3.00 -15.45 4.27
N ASN A 18 3.42 -14.49 5.08
CA ASN A 18 2.80 -14.19 6.37
C ASN A 18 2.47 -12.71 6.44
N ILE A 19 1.27 -12.38 6.94
CA ILE A 19 0.85 -11.00 7.20
C ILE A 19 0.55 -10.88 8.68
N GLN A 20 1.19 -9.92 9.34
CA GLN A 20 1.02 -9.69 10.76
C GLN A 20 0.88 -8.20 11.10
N LYS A 21 0.09 -7.91 12.13
CA LYS A 21 0.02 -6.59 12.74
C LYS A 21 1.20 -6.41 13.68
N ILE A 22 1.89 -5.28 13.56
CA ILE A 22 3.04 -4.91 14.39
C ILE A 22 2.56 -4.03 15.54
N LEU A 23 2.80 -4.49 16.78
CA LEU A 23 2.38 -3.80 18.00
C LEU A 23 3.47 -2.91 18.59
N PHE A 24 4.73 -3.33 18.46
CA PHE A 24 5.91 -2.69 19.06
C PHE A 24 7.00 -2.48 18.02
N ASP A 25 7.95 -1.61 18.32
CA ASP A 25 9.15 -1.35 17.50
C ASP A 25 8.82 -1.05 16.02
N LYS A 26 7.76 -0.26 15.81
CA LYS A 26 7.29 0.08 14.46
C LYS A 26 8.32 0.86 13.64
N GLU A 27 9.22 1.60 14.30
CA GLU A 27 10.24 2.44 13.70
C GLU A 27 11.21 1.66 12.82
N GLN A 28 11.46 0.40 13.11
CA GLN A 28 12.32 -0.47 12.32
C GLN A 28 11.84 -0.60 10.86
N PHE A 29 10.54 -0.33 10.60
CA PHE A 29 9.93 -0.40 9.27
C PHE A 29 9.90 0.93 8.52
N ILE A 30 10.40 2.03 9.12
CA ILE A 30 10.49 3.34 8.43
C ILE A 30 11.21 3.23 7.07
N PRO A 31 12.34 2.51 6.93
CA PRO A 31 12.97 2.37 5.62
C PRO A 31 12.07 1.73 4.55
N LEU A 32 11.21 0.78 4.93
CA LEU A 32 10.25 0.17 4.02
C LEU A 32 9.10 1.13 3.69
N LEU A 33 8.59 1.85 4.70
CA LEU A 33 7.52 2.85 4.53
C LEU A 33 7.98 4.04 3.68
N SER A 34 9.26 4.41 3.75
CA SER A 34 9.85 5.52 2.99
C SER A 34 9.87 5.29 1.48
N ILE A 35 9.61 4.08 1.03
CA ILE A 35 9.45 3.77 -0.41
C ILE A 35 8.17 4.43 -0.98
N ALA A 36 7.10 4.53 -0.17
CA ALA A 36 5.84 5.15 -0.58
C ALA A 36 5.71 6.62 -0.12
N ASP A 37 6.38 7.00 0.97
CA ASP A 37 6.39 8.37 1.51
C ASP A 37 7.83 8.74 1.90
N PRO A 38 8.53 9.58 1.13
CA PRO A 38 9.95 9.88 1.39
C PRO A 38 10.16 10.74 2.63
N SER A 39 9.10 11.31 3.24
CA SER A 39 9.21 12.15 4.43
C SER A 39 9.10 11.35 5.71
N VAL A 40 10.22 11.15 6.40
CA VAL A 40 10.25 10.48 7.71
C VAL A 40 9.35 11.20 8.72
N ASN A 41 9.32 12.54 8.72
CA ASN A 41 8.44 13.31 9.60
C ASN A 41 6.96 13.03 9.33
N MET A 42 6.57 12.92 8.05
CA MET A 42 5.21 12.54 7.68
C MET A 42 4.90 11.11 8.16
N ILE A 43 5.79 10.14 7.92
CA ILE A 43 5.63 8.78 8.40
C ILE A 43 5.43 8.74 9.91
N GLN A 44 6.27 9.43 10.69
CA GLN A 44 6.16 9.49 12.15
C GLN A 44 4.83 10.09 12.61
N SER A 45 4.27 11.06 11.87
CA SER A 45 2.99 11.70 12.23
C SER A 45 1.80 10.74 12.26
N TYR A 46 1.82 9.66 11.47
CA TYR A 46 0.75 8.68 11.39
C TYR A 46 1.13 7.28 11.91
N LEU A 47 2.42 6.90 11.93
CA LEU A 47 2.88 5.54 12.25
C LEU A 47 2.43 5.08 13.64
N PHE A 48 2.57 5.96 14.66
CA PHE A 48 2.22 5.62 16.04
C PHE A 48 0.73 5.71 16.33
N LYS A 49 -0.01 6.51 15.55
CA LYS A 49 -1.48 6.61 15.64
C LYS A 49 -2.18 5.47 14.91
N GLY A 50 -1.49 4.86 13.95
CA GLY A 50 -2.05 3.86 13.06
C GLY A 50 -1.71 2.44 13.44
N GLU A 51 -2.38 1.53 12.76
CA GLU A 51 -2.07 0.11 12.76
C GLU A 51 -1.11 -0.19 11.60
N LEU A 52 0.02 -0.82 11.92
CA LEU A 52 1.02 -1.24 10.94
C LEU A 52 0.86 -2.74 10.66
N TYR A 53 0.75 -3.08 9.39
CA TYR A 53 0.73 -4.46 8.90
C TYR A 53 1.93 -4.72 8.01
N ILE A 54 2.60 -5.85 8.25
CA ILE A 54 3.76 -6.27 7.46
C ILE A 54 3.45 -7.59 6.77
N LEU A 55 3.65 -7.62 5.46
CA LEU A 55 3.72 -8.84 4.68
C LEU A 55 5.17 -9.27 4.56
N SER A 56 5.45 -10.46 5.05
CA SER A 56 6.77 -11.11 4.95
C SER A 56 6.71 -12.31 4.00
N SER A 57 7.81 -12.56 3.29
CA SER A 57 8.01 -13.78 2.52
C SER A 57 9.34 -14.39 2.91
N ASN A 58 9.33 -15.67 3.28
CA ASN A 58 10.51 -16.39 3.79
C ASN A 58 11.21 -15.64 4.94
N GLY A 59 10.44 -15.04 5.86
CA GLY A 59 10.95 -14.30 7.02
C GLY A 59 11.42 -12.88 6.72
N GLN A 60 11.49 -12.45 5.47
CA GLN A 60 11.84 -11.08 5.11
C GLN A 60 10.60 -10.20 4.96
N ALA A 61 10.59 -9.00 5.57
CA ALA A 61 9.55 -8.00 5.34
C ALA A 61 9.64 -7.48 3.90
N ILE A 62 8.54 -7.62 3.15
CA ILE A 62 8.45 -7.32 1.71
C ILE A 62 7.56 -6.11 1.45
N SER A 63 6.43 -6.03 2.15
CA SER A 63 5.45 -4.96 1.97
C SER A 63 4.90 -4.51 3.31
N ALA A 64 4.58 -3.22 3.42
CA ALA A 64 4.03 -2.61 4.63
C ALA A 64 2.79 -1.78 4.31
N ALA A 65 1.85 -1.75 5.25
CA ALA A 65 0.67 -0.89 5.18
C ALA A 65 0.43 -0.23 6.54
N VAL A 66 0.14 1.07 6.54
CA VAL A 66 -0.30 1.80 7.73
C VAL A 66 -1.70 2.31 7.49
N ILE A 67 -2.63 1.99 8.41
CA ILE A 67 -4.01 2.46 8.36
C ILE A 67 -4.35 3.16 9.68
N ILE A 68 -5.04 4.30 9.61
CA ILE A 68 -5.46 5.10 10.76
C ILE A 68 -6.98 5.22 10.80
N SER A 69 -7.55 5.38 11.99
CA SER A 69 -8.94 5.83 12.14
C SER A 69 -9.01 7.34 11.87
N VAL A 70 -9.97 7.76 11.05
CA VAL A 70 -10.24 9.17 10.72
C VAL A 70 -11.65 9.61 11.09
N GLY A 71 -12.49 8.67 11.56
CA GLY A 71 -13.86 8.90 12.00
C GLY A 71 -14.46 7.63 12.61
N ASP A 72 -15.75 7.68 12.97
CA ASP A 72 -16.46 6.48 13.39
C ASP A 72 -16.62 5.55 12.18
N LYS A 73 -16.01 4.35 12.27
CA LYS A 73 -15.94 3.37 11.18
C LYS A 73 -15.35 3.89 9.85
N GLU A 74 -14.67 5.01 9.88
CA GLU A 74 -13.91 5.52 8.73
C GLU A 74 -12.42 5.41 8.99
N PHE A 75 -11.69 4.90 7.98
CA PHE A 75 -10.26 4.65 8.06
C PHE A 75 -9.54 5.24 6.85
N GLU A 76 -8.26 5.54 7.00
CA GLU A 76 -7.42 5.99 5.90
C GLU A 76 -6.17 5.12 5.81
N LEU A 77 -5.94 4.52 4.64
CA LEU A 77 -4.70 3.85 4.30
C LEU A 77 -3.65 4.93 3.99
N LYS A 78 -2.80 5.21 4.99
CA LYS A 78 -1.77 6.27 4.92
C LYS A 78 -0.54 5.87 4.12
N ASN A 79 -0.22 4.58 4.11
CA ASN A 79 0.96 4.07 3.44
C ASN A 79 0.71 2.64 2.95
N LEU A 80 1.13 2.35 1.75
CA LEU A 80 1.22 1.01 1.19
C LEU A 80 2.48 0.93 0.36
N SER A 81 3.50 0.29 0.90
CA SER A 81 4.82 0.19 0.29
C SER A 81 5.22 -1.25 0.00
N THR A 82 6.09 -1.44 -0.97
CA THR A 82 6.68 -2.74 -1.32
C THR A 82 8.12 -2.50 -1.76
N LEU A 83 9.05 -3.35 -1.30
CA LEU A 83 10.47 -3.30 -1.70
C LEU A 83 10.60 -3.20 -3.21
N TYR A 84 11.48 -2.31 -3.71
CA TYR A 84 11.65 -2.04 -5.15
C TYR A 84 11.85 -3.32 -5.98
N ASN A 85 12.71 -4.24 -5.52
CA ASN A 85 12.99 -5.50 -6.19
C ASN A 85 11.88 -6.55 -6.06
N GLN A 86 10.81 -6.25 -5.30
CA GLN A 86 9.65 -7.11 -5.09
C GLN A 86 8.35 -6.50 -5.66
N GLN A 87 8.41 -5.28 -6.20
CA GLN A 87 7.27 -4.67 -6.87
C GLN A 87 6.85 -5.47 -8.11
N LYS A 88 5.59 -5.26 -8.56
CA LYS A 88 4.96 -5.94 -9.71
C LYS A 88 4.87 -7.47 -9.57
N LYS A 89 5.11 -8.03 -8.37
CA LYS A 89 4.96 -9.46 -8.04
C LYS A 89 3.69 -9.77 -7.25
N GLY A 90 2.80 -8.80 -7.08
CA GLY A 90 1.51 -8.96 -6.42
C GLY A 90 1.50 -8.75 -4.91
N TYR A 91 2.64 -8.53 -4.24
CA TYR A 91 2.69 -8.41 -2.77
C TYR A 91 1.85 -7.25 -2.22
N GLY A 92 1.91 -6.07 -2.85
CA GLY A 92 1.06 -4.94 -2.48
C GLY A 92 -0.43 -5.25 -2.63
N SER A 93 -0.81 -6.00 -3.68
CA SER A 93 -2.19 -6.46 -3.90
C SER A 93 -2.64 -7.43 -2.81
N ILE A 94 -1.80 -8.40 -2.44
CA ILE A 94 -2.11 -9.36 -1.37
C ILE A 94 -2.30 -8.63 -0.04
N LEU A 95 -1.40 -7.68 0.28
CA LEU A 95 -1.51 -6.92 1.54
C LEU A 95 -2.75 -6.03 1.54
N LEU A 96 -3.05 -5.31 0.43
CA LEU A 96 -4.25 -4.48 0.32
C LEU A 96 -5.53 -5.32 0.45
N THR A 97 -5.61 -6.49 -0.21
CA THR A 97 -6.75 -7.41 -0.07
C THR A 97 -6.95 -7.76 1.40
N LYS A 98 -5.86 -8.10 2.12
CA LYS A 98 -5.96 -8.43 3.55
C LYS A 98 -6.44 -7.26 4.41
N ILE A 99 -5.98 -6.04 4.12
CA ILE A 99 -6.47 -4.83 4.79
C ILE A 99 -7.97 -4.65 4.56
N LEU A 100 -8.44 -4.76 3.30
CA LEU A 100 -9.87 -4.62 2.99
C LEU A 100 -10.73 -5.68 3.68
N GLU A 101 -10.23 -6.90 3.84
CA GLU A 101 -10.91 -7.95 4.61
C GLU A 101 -10.98 -7.61 6.10
N LEU A 102 -9.88 -7.18 6.72
CA LEU A 102 -9.81 -6.83 8.14
C LEU A 102 -10.73 -5.67 8.50
N TYR A 103 -10.89 -4.72 7.58
CA TYR A 103 -11.74 -3.53 7.75
C TYR A 103 -13.08 -3.64 6.99
N SER A 104 -13.55 -4.86 6.74
CA SER A 104 -14.82 -5.12 6.01
C SER A 104 -16.07 -4.56 6.71
N ASN A 105 -16.00 -4.24 8.01
CA ASN A 105 -17.06 -3.60 8.77
C ASN A 105 -16.96 -2.06 8.80
N ALA A 106 -15.97 -1.48 8.12
CA ALA A 106 -15.86 -0.04 7.97
C ALA A 106 -16.98 0.50 7.08
N ASP A 107 -17.40 1.72 7.33
CA ASP A 107 -18.32 2.43 6.43
C ASP A 107 -17.57 2.97 5.22
N LYS A 108 -16.28 3.34 5.42
CA LYS A 108 -15.43 3.86 4.35
C LYS A 108 -13.94 3.68 4.65
N ILE A 109 -13.19 3.36 3.60
CA ILE A 109 -11.72 3.34 3.63
C ILE A 109 -11.22 4.34 2.60
N TRP A 110 -10.46 5.32 3.07
CA TRP A 110 -9.86 6.38 2.26
C TRP A 110 -8.44 6.02 1.85
N VAL A 111 -7.97 6.57 0.73
CA VAL A 111 -6.57 6.61 0.35
C VAL A 111 -6.25 7.91 -0.35
N GLY A 112 -5.18 8.58 0.07
CA GLY A 112 -4.58 9.70 -0.64
C GLY A 112 -3.37 9.24 -1.45
N THR A 113 -3.27 9.64 -2.71
CA THR A 113 -2.13 9.31 -3.58
C THR A 113 -1.75 10.49 -4.46
N GLY A 114 -0.47 10.53 -4.86
CA GLY A 114 0.06 11.59 -5.71
C GLY A 114 -0.58 11.64 -7.09
N SER A 115 -0.57 12.82 -7.68
CA SER A 115 -0.97 13.09 -9.06
C SER A 115 -0.08 14.15 -9.67
N PRO A 116 0.24 14.07 -10.97
CA PRO A 116 1.05 15.08 -11.67
C PRO A 116 0.26 16.34 -12.02
N GLY A 117 -1.03 16.42 -11.61
CA GLY A 117 -1.93 17.53 -11.92
C GLY A 117 -2.78 17.31 -13.17
N ILE A 118 -3.53 18.36 -13.54
CA ILE A 118 -4.50 18.32 -14.65
C ILE A 118 -3.79 18.11 -16.01
N ASN A 119 -4.43 17.36 -16.90
CA ASN A 119 -3.97 17.09 -18.28
C ASN A 119 -2.66 16.32 -18.42
N LYS A 120 -2.24 15.59 -17.37
CA LYS A 120 -1.10 14.69 -17.40
C LYS A 120 -1.55 13.25 -17.21
N GLU A 121 -0.68 12.32 -17.60
CA GLU A 121 -0.92 10.90 -17.42
C GLU A 121 -1.13 10.57 -15.93
N GLU A 122 -2.17 9.77 -15.63
CA GLU A 122 -2.44 9.31 -14.27
C GLU A 122 -1.29 8.43 -13.75
N PHE A 123 -0.88 8.62 -12.50
CA PHE A 123 0.08 7.73 -11.90
C PHE A 123 -0.51 6.32 -11.72
N TYR A 124 0.35 5.32 -11.83
CA TYR A 124 -0.02 3.91 -11.67
C TYR A 124 -0.79 3.64 -10.37
N GLN A 125 -0.47 4.35 -9.29
CA GLN A 125 -1.10 4.18 -7.98
C GLN A 125 -2.61 4.44 -8.04
N ILE A 126 -3.07 5.43 -8.80
CA ILE A 126 -4.50 5.74 -8.95
C ILE A 126 -5.21 4.56 -9.62
N SER A 127 -4.68 4.07 -10.74
CA SER A 127 -5.25 2.92 -11.44
C SER A 127 -5.14 1.61 -10.64
N PHE A 128 -4.09 1.48 -9.81
CA PHE A 128 -3.96 0.37 -8.87
C PHE A 128 -5.13 0.35 -7.87
N TYR A 129 -5.42 1.45 -7.18
CA TYR A 129 -6.52 1.50 -6.22
C TYR A 129 -7.90 1.33 -6.89
N LYS A 130 -8.10 1.93 -8.07
CA LYS A 130 -9.34 1.74 -8.85
C LYS A 130 -9.63 0.26 -9.15
N ARG A 131 -8.62 -0.57 -9.41
CA ARG A 131 -8.81 -2.03 -9.61
C ARG A 131 -9.31 -2.76 -8.35
N PHE A 132 -9.11 -2.18 -7.16
CA PHE A 132 -9.64 -2.70 -5.89
C PHE A 132 -11.01 -2.11 -5.52
N GLY A 133 -11.64 -1.35 -6.43
CA GLY A 133 -12.96 -0.77 -6.21
C GLY A 133 -12.93 0.58 -5.48
N PHE A 134 -11.76 1.21 -5.35
CA PHE A 134 -11.70 2.59 -4.89
C PHE A 134 -12.18 3.54 -5.99
N GLU A 135 -12.99 4.52 -5.60
CA GLU A 135 -13.55 5.54 -6.49
C GLU A 135 -13.00 6.91 -6.13
N TYR A 136 -12.81 7.75 -7.16
CA TYR A 136 -12.37 9.13 -6.98
C TYR A 136 -13.40 9.93 -6.16
N VAL A 137 -12.91 10.76 -5.25
CA VAL A 137 -13.76 11.66 -4.44
C VAL A 137 -13.38 13.11 -4.66
N TYR A 138 -12.14 13.51 -4.38
CA TYR A 138 -11.68 14.89 -4.54
C TYR A 138 -10.16 14.96 -4.72
N THR A 139 -9.69 16.17 -5.06
CA THR A 139 -8.27 16.48 -5.21
C THR A 139 -7.89 17.69 -4.37
N ILE A 140 -6.79 17.58 -3.61
CA ILE A 140 -6.15 18.72 -2.95
C ILE A 140 -5.05 19.23 -3.88
N LYS A 141 -5.26 20.45 -4.41
CA LYS A 141 -4.32 21.09 -5.33
C LYS A 141 -3.04 21.50 -4.61
N ASP A 142 -1.91 21.40 -5.30
CA ASP A 142 -0.59 21.79 -4.84
C ASP A 142 -0.19 21.15 -3.48
N PHE A 143 -0.78 20.01 -3.13
CA PHE A 143 -0.58 19.36 -1.83
C PHE A 143 0.90 19.11 -1.56
N PHE A 144 1.61 18.50 -2.49
CA PHE A 144 3.02 18.15 -2.30
C PHE A 144 3.90 19.38 -2.20
N LYS A 145 3.64 20.42 -2.98
CA LYS A 145 4.34 21.68 -2.92
C LYS A 145 4.20 22.39 -1.57
N ASN A 146 3.03 22.26 -0.93
CA ASN A 146 2.71 22.95 0.33
C ASN A 146 3.12 22.15 1.57
N ASN A 147 3.35 20.84 1.45
CA ASN A 147 3.58 19.94 2.60
C ASN A 147 4.96 19.25 2.58
N TYR A 148 5.71 19.36 1.49
CA TYR A 148 7.04 18.77 1.35
C TYR A 148 8.06 19.84 0.98
N ILE A 149 9.22 19.80 1.62
CA ILE A 149 10.31 20.77 1.38
C ILE A 149 10.91 20.54 0.00
N GLU A 150 11.18 19.26 -0.33
CA GLU A 150 11.74 18.88 -1.61
C GLU A 150 10.68 18.34 -2.57
N PRO A 151 10.76 18.65 -3.87
CA PRO A 151 9.86 18.09 -4.85
C PRO A 151 9.96 16.56 -4.90
N ILE A 152 8.80 15.89 -4.92
CA ILE A 152 8.72 14.43 -5.03
C ILE A 152 8.47 14.07 -6.49
N TYR A 153 9.24 13.11 -7.00
CA TYR A 153 9.14 12.60 -8.36
C TYR A 153 8.85 11.11 -8.35
N GLU A 154 7.93 10.68 -9.21
CA GLU A 154 7.73 9.27 -9.50
C GLU A 154 8.85 8.74 -10.40
N TYR A 155 8.99 7.41 -10.48
CA TYR A 155 10.04 6.76 -11.26
C TYR A 155 10.03 7.12 -12.77
N ASN A 156 8.90 7.59 -13.31
CA ASN A 156 8.75 8.08 -14.68
C ASN A 156 9.22 9.53 -14.86
N GLY A 157 9.77 10.17 -13.81
CA GLY A 157 10.25 11.53 -13.81
C GLY A 157 9.16 12.61 -13.70
N LEU A 158 7.90 12.24 -13.56
CA LEU A 158 6.82 13.20 -13.33
C LEU A 158 6.76 13.60 -11.86
N GLN A 159 6.64 14.91 -11.61
CA GLN A 159 6.52 15.44 -10.26
C GLN A 159 5.12 15.18 -9.68
N CYS A 160 5.07 14.78 -8.42
CA CYS A 160 3.85 14.81 -7.61
C CYS A 160 3.50 16.26 -7.30
N ILE A 161 2.30 16.68 -7.69
CA ILE A 161 1.80 18.06 -7.48
C ILE A 161 0.60 18.02 -6.56
N ASP A 162 -0.45 17.33 -6.98
CA ASP A 162 -1.74 17.25 -6.29
C ASP A 162 -1.87 15.94 -5.51
N MET A 163 -2.68 15.96 -4.45
CA MET A 163 -3.11 14.75 -3.74
C MET A 163 -4.52 14.38 -4.19
N VAL A 164 -4.66 13.21 -4.80
CA VAL A 164 -5.97 12.64 -5.18
C VAL A 164 -6.45 11.74 -4.05
N TYR A 165 -7.65 11.98 -3.58
CA TYR A 165 -8.33 11.12 -2.62
C TYR A 165 -9.33 10.21 -3.31
N LEU A 166 -9.19 8.92 -3.02
CA LEU A 166 -10.16 7.89 -3.41
C LEU A 166 -10.75 7.26 -2.15
N SER A 167 -11.94 6.67 -2.27
CA SER A 167 -12.55 5.90 -1.19
C SER A 167 -13.09 4.57 -1.68
N TYR A 168 -13.05 3.60 -0.79
CA TYR A 168 -13.64 2.28 -0.94
C TYR A 168 -14.73 2.11 0.12
N THR A 169 -15.92 1.66 -0.30
CA THR A 169 -17.03 1.30 0.60
C THR A 169 -17.14 -0.23 0.61
N PRO A 170 -16.81 -0.90 1.73
CA PRO A 170 -17.00 -2.34 1.84
C PRO A 170 -18.45 -2.72 1.57
N SER A 171 -18.66 -3.69 0.69
CA SER A 171 -19.99 -4.27 0.49
C SER A 171 -20.36 -5.01 1.78
N HIS A 172 -21.30 -4.50 2.54
CA HIS A 172 -21.87 -5.26 3.64
C HIS A 172 -22.54 -6.49 3.01
N HIS A 173 -21.89 -7.63 3.06
CA HIS A 173 -22.52 -8.89 2.71
C HIS A 173 -23.71 -9.03 3.64
N ASN A 174 -24.92 -8.77 3.10
CA ASN A 174 -26.16 -9.19 3.71
C ASN A 174 -26.04 -10.69 3.97
N LYS A 175 -25.60 -11.07 5.16
CA LYS A 175 -25.85 -12.40 5.69
C LYS A 175 -27.36 -12.48 5.85
N LYS A 176 -28.06 -12.82 4.77
CA LYS A 176 -29.43 -13.30 4.90
C LYS A 176 -29.34 -14.54 5.79
N LYS A 177 -30.04 -14.43 6.91
CA LYS A 177 -30.36 -15.55 7.81
C LYS A 177 -31.07 -16.66 7.07
#